data_27326632cfb67dd08bde61f9daf78e8e
#
_entry.id   27326632cfb67dd08bde61f9daf78e8e
#
_cell.length_a   1.000
_cell.length_b   1.000
_cell.length_c   1.000
_cell.angle_alpha   90.00
_cell.angle_beta   90.00
_cell.angle_gamma   90.00
#
_symmetry.space_group_name_H-M   'P 1'
#
loop_
_entity.id
_entity.type
_entity.pdbx_description
1 polymer ?
#
loop_
_entity_poly.entity_id
_entity_poly.type
_entity_poly.pdbx_seq_one_letter_code
_entity_poly.pdbx_strand_id
1 'polypeptide(L)'
;INGPSLIMVPDFVENKLGKYYLYFADHKGQEIKMAFADDLAGPWTLKSGGVLSLEASTLLTKPPKKPIDYQENKTQKKALDAGYNPPKEYEAHIPTREQTATIPHLASPEVIIDSVNQKIVMYFHGLVEYGDQRTKMAQSKDGLSFIAEEEIVGYPYFRVFEYKDSQYAFSMPGVIYKKINEKFIPVNNIFEYDVRHSGVLVRDDLLYIFYSRVGDKPESILMSYVDMAKPPVKWKASEPVMVLKPEMDWEGANLPLLPSSRDAINVPVNQVRDPAIFVEKEVIYLLYSVRGENGIAIAKLNIN
;
A
#
# COMPACT_ATOMS: atom_id res chain seq x y z
N ILE A 1 -4.76 -6.59 9.85
CA ILE A 1 -3.93 -5.37 9.66
C ILE A 1 -3.10 -5.52 8.42
N ASN A 2 -2.99 -4.45 7.64
CA ASN A 2 -2.34 -4.46 6.33
C ASN A 2 -1.64 -3.13 6.01
N GLY A 3 -1.01 -3.10 4.84
CA GLY A 3 -0.44 -1.90 4.24
C GLY A 3 0.63 -1.25 5.12
N PRO A 4 1.66 -1.96 5.57
CA PRO A 4 2.69 -1.39 6.42
C PRO A 4 3.46 -0.26 5.70
N SER A 5 3.86 0.75 6.47
CA SER A 5 4.83 1.77 6.07
C SER A 5 5.71 2.12 7.28
N LEU A 6 7.01 2.01 7.13
CA LEU A 6 7.97 2.17 8.22
C LEU A 6 8.90 3.34 7.94
N ILE A 7 9.08 4.19 8.94
CA ILE A 7 10.09 5.25 8.90
C ILE A 7 11.02 5.17 10.10
N MET A 8 12.26 5.58 9.92
CA MET A 8 13.11 6.04 11.01
C MET A 8 12.73 7.49 11.31
N VAL A 9 12.40 7.78 12.58
CA VAL A 9 11.91 9.10 12.98
C VAL A 9 12.99 10.15 12.78
N PRO A 10 12.74 11.18 11.95
CA PRO A 10 13.77 12.17 11.59
C PRO A 10 14.16 13.06 12.78
N ASP A 11 15.35 13.64 12.73
CA ASP A 11 15.91 14.41 13.86
C ASP A 11 15.18 15.70 14.16
N PHE A 12 14.43 16.25 13.20
CA PHE A 12 13.60 17.44 13.42
C PHE A 12 12.36 17.17 14.29
N VAL A 13 12.00 15.90 14.53
CA VAL A 13 10.89 15.53 15.43
C VAL A 13 11.39 15.60 16.87
N GLU A 14 10.81 16.49 17.64
CA GLU A 14 11.00 16.57 19.09
C GLU A 14 10.14 15.50 19.80
N ASN A 15 10.53 15.08 21.01
CA ASN A 15 9.76 14.15 21.87
C ASN A 15 9.32 12.87 21.15
N LYS A 16 10.26 12.20 20.44
CA LYS A 16 10.04 10.93 19.76
C LYS A 16 9.55 9.87 20.75
N LEU A 17 8.54 9.07 20.35
CA LEU A 17 8.08 7.90 21.12
C LEU A 17 9.04 6.71 21.01
N GLY A 18 9.83 6.65 19.94
CA GLY A 18 10.81 5.63 19.64
C GLY A 18 11.60 6.00 18.39
N LYS A 19 12.61 5.20 18.06
CA LYS A 19 13.47 5.39 16.89
C LYS A 19 12.71 5.13 15.57
N TYR A 20 11.74 4.20 15.58
CA TYR A 20 10.97 3.80 14.40
C TYR A 20 9.49 3.97 14.64
N TYR A 21 8.78 4.41 13.58
CA TYR A 21 7.32 4.44 13.53
C TYR A 21 6.84 3.55 12.39
N LEU A 22 5.99 2.57 12.74
CA LEU A 22 5.32 1.66 11.80
C LEU A 22 3.85 2.06 11.69
N TYR A 23 3.46 2.52 10.52
CA TYR A 23 2.07 2.87 10.20
C TYR A 23 1.41 1.71 9.47
N PHE A 24 0.13 1.48 9.75
CA PHE A 24 -0.67 0.43 9.13
C PHE A 24 -2.16 0.70 9.31
N ALA A 25 -3.01 -0.08 8.66
CA ALA A 25 -4.46 0.03 8.78
C ALA A 25 -5.11 -1.34 8.94
N ASP A 26 -6.38 -1.36 9.36
CA ASP A 26 -7.25 -2.51 9.12
C ASP A 26 -7.82 -2.37 7.69
N HIS A 27 -8.07 -3.49 7.02
CA HIS A 27 -8.75 -3.46 5.73
C HIS A 27 -10.18 -2.92 5.93
N LYS A 28 -10.56 -1.90 5.17
CA LYS A 28 -11.81 -1.13 5.39
C LYS A 28 -11.87 -0.47 6.78
N GLY A 29 -10.69 -0.08 7.32
CA GLY A 29 -10.56 0.53 8.63
C GLY A 29 -11.08 1.97 8.70
N GLN A 30 -11.23 2.45 9.94
CA GLN A 30 -11.69 3.80 10.24
C GLN A 30 -10.55 4.72 10.68
N GLU A 31 -9.33 4.20 10.76
CA GLU A 31 -8.14 4.96 11.17
C GLU A 31 -6.85 4.35 10.63
N ILE A 32 -5.85 5.18 10.42
CA ILE A 32 -4.46 4.75 10.31
C ILE A 32 -3.90 4.62 11.71
N LYS A 33 -3.40 3.43 12.04
CA LYS A 33 -2.75 3.09 13.30
C LYS A 33 -1.25 3.28 13.21
N MET A 34 -0.59 3.35 14.36
CA MET A 34 0.85 3.44 14.46
C MET A 34 1.37 2.63 15.65
N ALA A 35 2.46 1.91 15.44
CA ALA A 35 3.29 1.36 16.50
C ALA A 35 4.69 1.99 16.46
N PHE A 36 5.39 1.98 17.58
CA PHE A 36 6.75 2.52 17.68
C PHE A 36 7.68 1.56 18.43
N ALA A 37 8.97 1.65 18.14
CA ALA A 37 10.02 0.87 18.78
C ALA A 37 11.36 1.58 18.68
N ASP A 38 12.33 1.18 19.51
CA ASP A 38 13.72 1.61 19.42
C ASP A 38 14.60 0.64 18.60
N ASP A 39 14.11 -0.58 18.39
CA ASP A 39 14.74 -1.61 17.56
C ASP A 39 13.75 -2.19 16.56
N LEU A 40 14.21 -2.54 15.34
CA LEU A 40 13.37 -3.16 14.31
C LEU A 40 12.83 -4.53 14.70
N ALA A 41 13.54 -5.25 15.57
CA ALA A 41 13.08 -6.51 16.15
C ALA A 41 12.03 -6.30 17.25
N GLY A 42 11.79 -5.08 17.68
CA GLY A 42 10.88 -4.74 18.77
C GLY A 42 11.56 -4.76 20.17
N PRO A 43 10.78 -4.75 21.25
CA PRO A 43 9.31 -4.83 21.24
C PRO A 43 8.63 -3.60 20.63
N TRP A 44 7.57 -3.83 19.88
CA TRP A 44 6.73 -2.78 19.30
C TRP A 44 5.60 -2.40 20.27
N THR A 45 5.42 -1.11 20.49
CA THR A 45 4.34 -0.56 21.31
C THR A 45 3.30 0.10 20.42
N LEU A 46 2.04 -0.33 20.52
CA LEU A 46 0.94 0.30 19.79
C LEU A 46 0.62 1.66 20.44
N LYS A 47 0.61 2.72 19.65
CA LYS A 47 0.15 4.04 20.07
C LYS A 47 -1.35 3.99 20.34
N SER A 48 -1.79 4.46 21.48
CA SER A 48 -3.22 4.61 21.79
C SER A 48 -3.85 5.65 20.86
N GLY A 49 -4.98 5.30 20.23
CA GLY A 49 -5.62 6.07 19.17
C GLY A 49 -4.81 6.07 17.88
N GLY A 50 -5.48 6.25 16.75
CA GLY A 50 -4.86 6.36 15.45
C GLY A 50 -4.06 7.66 15.29
N VAL A 51 -3.43 7.80 14.13
CA VAL A 51 -2.73 9.02 13.73
C VAL A 51 -3.54 9.86 12.71
N LEU A 52 -4.51 9.22 12.05
CA LEU A 52 -5.47 9.85 11.15
C LEU A 52 -6.78 9.04 11.21
N SER A 53 -7.89 9.68 11.53
CA SER A 53 -9.23 9.05 11.49
C SER A 53 -9.91 9.27 10.14
N LEU A 54 -10.92 8.45 9.83
CA LEU A 54 -11.73 8.60 8.62
C LEU A 54 -12.44 9.97 8.60
N GLU A 55 -12.95 10.44 9.74
CA GLU A 55 -13.59 11.74 9.87
C GLU A 55 -12.66 12.91 9.54
N ALA A 56 -11.36 12.76 9.84
CA ALA A 56 -10.34 13.78 9.58
C ALA A 56 -9.67 13.61 8.21
N SER A 57 -9.98 12.54 7.47
CA SER A 57 -9.27 12.14 6.25
C SER A 57 -9.74 12.84 4.97
N THR A 58 -10.84 13.63 5.03
CA THR A 58 -11.50 14.22 3.86
C THR A 58 -12.08 13.20 2.85
N LEU A 59 -12.09 11.91 3.20
CA LEU A 59 -12.76 10.84 2.45
C LEU A 59 -14.25 10.75 2.82
N LEU A 60 -15.00 9.91 2.10
CA LEU A 60 -16.39 9.66 2.47
C LEU A 60 -16.47 8.98 3.85
N THR A 61 -17.32 9.52 4.72
CA THR A 61 -17.60 8.98 6.06
C THR A 61 -18.92 8.20 6.12
N LYS A 62 -19.74 8.28 5.04
CA LYS A 62 -21.02 7.59 4.92
C LYS A 62 -21.07 6.81 3.60
N PRO A 63 -21.78 5.67 3.57
CA PRO A 63 -21.96 4.90 2.35
C PRO A 63 -22.57 5.77 1.22
N PRO A 64 -21.90 5.89 0.08
CA PRO A 64 -22.45 6.62 -1.07
C PRO A 64 -23.59 5.85 -1.71
N LYS A 65 -24.56 6.57 -2.28
CA LYS A 65 -25.60 5.98 -3.13
C LYS A 65 -25.05 5.80 -4.54
N LYS A 66 -25.43 4.70 -5.20
CA LYS A 66 -25.12 4.49 -6.61
C LYS A 66 -25.84 5.54 -7.46
N PRO A 67 -25.13 6.37 -8.25
CA PRO A 67 -25.75 7.30 -9.18
C PRO A 67 -26.62 6.58 -10.23
N ILE A 68 -27.70 7.21 -10.70
CA ILE A 68 -28.60 6.64 -11.72
C ILE A 68 -27.85 6.39 -13.04
N ASP A 69 -26.96 7.31 -13.39
CA ASP A 69 -26.14 7.31 -14.60
C ASP A 69 -24.70 6.81 -14.34
N TYR A 70 -24.51 6.01 -13.27
CA TYR A 70 -23.19 5.52 -12.86
C TYR A 70 -22.46 4.82 -14.01
N GLN A 71 -21.27 5.33 -14.31
CA GLN A 71 -20.33 4.70 -15.22
C GLN A 71 -19.06 4.33 -14.44
N GLU A 72 -18.79 3.05 -14.35
CA GLU A 72 -17.61 2.54 -13.68
C GLU A 72 -16.33 3.02 -14.37
N ASN A 73 -15.36 3.50 -13.57
CA ASN A 73 -14.06 3.87 -14.09
C ASN A 73 -13.39 2.66 -14.77
N LYS A 74 -12.99 2.82 -16.03
CA LYS A 74 -12.48 1.72 -16.88
C LYS A 74 -11.26 1.01 -16.26
N THR A 75 -10.34 1.75 -15.62
CA THR A 75 -9.15 1.18 -14.98
C THR A 75 -9.53 0.38 -13.75
N GLN A 76 -10.37 0.93 -12.89
CA GLN A 76 -10.87 0.23 -11.70
C GLN A 76 -11.73 -0.97 -12.06
N LYS A 77 -12.60 -0.85 -13.08
CA LYS A 77 -13.37 -1.98 -13.59
C LYS A 77 -12.47 -3.15 -14.00
N LYS A 78 -11.45 -2.90 -14.82
CA LYS A 78 -10.50 -3.93 -15.25
C LYS A 78 -9.79 -4.56 -14.07
N ALA A 79 -9.37 -3.76 -13.08
CA ALA A 79 -8.73 -4.25 -11.87
C ALA A 79 -9.67 -5.12 -11.04
N LEU A 80 -10.93 -4.76 -10.89
CA LEU A 80 -11.95 -5.55 -10.20
C LEU A 80 -12.27 -6.84 -10.97
N ASP A 81 -12.48 -6.75 -12.28
CA ASP A 81 -12.81 -7.92 -13.12
C ASP A 81 -11.68 -8.96 -13.13
N ALA A 82 -10.41 -8.53 -13.06
CA ALA A 82 -9.25 -9.42 -13.00
C ALA A 82 -9.23 -10.31 -11.74
N GLY A 83 -9.92 -9.91 -10.66
CA GLY A 83 -9.74 -10.54 -9.36
C GLY A 83 -10.99 -10.91 -8.60
N TYR A 84 -12.14 -10.88 -9.21
CA TYR A 84 -13.40 -11.07 -8.49
C TYR A 84 -14.04 -12.43 -8.75
N ASN A 85 -13.43 -13.49 -8.24
CA ASN A 85 -14.05 -14.83 -8.19
C ASN A 85 -13.54 -15.57 -6.94
N PRO A 86 -14.06 -15.24 -5.74
CA PRO A 86 -13.71 -15.99 -4.54
C PRO A 86 -14.20 -17.44 -4.66
N PRO A 87 -13.45 -18.41 -4.12
CA PRO A 87 -13.96 -19.75 -3.95
C PRO A 87 -15.24 -19.74 -3.13
N LYS A 88 -16.24 -20.53 -3.51
CA LYS A 88 -17.59 -20.53 -2.89
C LYS A 88 -17.57 -20.65 -1.38
N GLU A 89 -16.69 -21.48 -0.83
CA GLU A 89 -16.52 -21.70 0.61
C GLU A 89 -16.03 -20.45 1.37
N TYR A 90 -15.52 -19.43 0.67
CA TYR A 90 -14.98 -18.22 1.26
C TYR A 90 -15.71 -16.93 0.84
N GLU A 91 -16.77 -17.04 0.02
CA GLU A 91 -17.57 -15.87 -0.40
C GLU A 91 -18.06 -15.03 0.80
N ALA A 92 -18.41 -15.68 1.91
CA ALA A 92 -18.84 -14.99 3.12
C ALA A 92 -17.72 -14.18 3.83
N HIS A 93 -16.47 -14.43 3.49
CA HIS A 93 -15.29 -13.82 4.12
C HIS A 93 -14.62 -12.76 3.24
N ILE A 94 -15.16 -12.52 2.05
CA ILE A 94 -14.64 -11.54 1.08
C ILE A 94 -15.75 -10.54 0.78
N PRO A 95 -15.47 -9.22 0.85
CA PRO A 95 -16.47 -8.22 0.53
C PRO A 95 -17.06 -8.39 -0.88
N THR A 96 -18.37 -8.20 -1.00
CA THR A 96 -19.04 -8.16 -2.31
C THR A 96 -18.64 -6.91 -3.07
N ARG A 97 -18.85 -6.86 -4.41
CA ARG A 97 -18.61 -5.64 -5.21
C ARG A 97 -19.38 -4.43 -4.66
N GLU A 98 -20.62 -4.62 -4.19
CA GLU A 98 -21.41 -3.55 -3.59
C GLU A 98 -20.79 -3.06 -2.28
N GLN A 99 -20.32 -3.96 -1.42
CA GLN A 99 -19.61 -3.60 -0.20
C GLN A 99 -18.31 -2.86 -0.51
N THR A 100 -17.54 -3.32 -1.49
CA THR A 100 -16.32 -2.63 -1.95
C THR A 100 -16.62 -1.23 -2.48
N ALA A 101 -17.78 -1.05 -3.15
CA ALA A 101 -18.20 0.25 -3.70
C ALA A 101 -18.78 1.21 -2.67
N THR A 102 -19.20 0.73 -1.49
CA THR A 102 -20.01 1.52 -0.54
C THR A 102 -19.45 1.64 0.86
N ILE A 103 -18.52 0.77 1.29
CA ILE A 103 -17.96 0.83 2.66
C ILE A 103 -16.96 1.99 2.76
N PRO A 104 -17.28 3.06 3.53
CA PRO A 104 -16.32 4.12 3.82
C PRO A 104 -15.14 3.56 4.62
N HIS A 105 -13.93 3.89 4.20
CA HIS A 105 -12.71 3.41 4.84
C HIS A 105 -11.53 4.28 4.51
N LEU A 106 -10.47 4.12 5.31
CA LEU A 106 -9.16 4.61 4.94
C LEU A 106 -8.12 3.52 5.21
N ALA A 107 -7.15 3.38 4.31
CA ALA A 107 -6.23 2.24 4.31
C ALA A 107 -4.89 2.53 3.65
N SER A 108 -3.96 1.59 3.84
CA SER A 108 -2.68 1.43 3.17
C SER A 108 -1.84 2.70 3.12
N PRO A 109 -1.38 3.18 4.29
CA PRO A 109 -0.52 4.35 4.34
C PRO A 109 0.81 4.11 3.61
N GLU A 110 1.30 5.15 2.98
CA GLU A 110 2.70 5.32 2.58
C GLU A 110 3.22 6.57 3.25
N VAL A 111 4.20 6.43 4.12
CA VAL A 111 4.74 7.55 4.90
C VAL A 111 6.17 7.81 4.48
N ILE A 112 6.44 9.03 4.06
CA ILE A 112 7.76 9.51 3.64
C ILE A 112 8.18 10.73 4.44
N ILE A 113 9.48 11.00 4.46
CA ILE A 113 10.06 12.14 5.16
C ILE A 113 10.44 13.21 4.13
N ASP A 114 9.83 14.38 4.25
CA ASP A 114 10.25 15.59 3.55
C ASP A 114 11.22 16.35 4.44
N SER A 115 12.50 16.05 4.30
CA SER A 115 13.56 16.65 5.11
C SER A 115 13.77 18.14 4.79
N VAL A 116 13.46 18.57 3.56
CA VAL A 116 13.61 19.97 3.12
C VAL A 116 12.63 20.87 3.86
N ASN A 117 11.37 20.45 3.94
CA ASN A 117 10.31 21.19 4.60
C ASN A 117 10.08 20.77 6.06
N GLN A 118 10.88 19.83 6.58
CA GLN A 118 10.76 19.26 7.93
C GLN A 118 9.34 18.77 8.22
N LYS A 119 8.82 17.90 7.34
CA LYS A 119 7.49 17.32 7.42
C LYS A 119 7.55 15.80 7.24
N ILE A 120 6.57 15.14 7.81
CA ILE A 120 6.25 13.74 7.54
C ILE A 120 4.98 13.75 6.69
N VAL A 121 5.04 13.13 5.51
CA VAL A 121 3.95 13.11 4.53
C VAL A 121 3.40 11.70 4.44
N MET A 122 2.08 11.56 4.51
CA MET A 122 1.36 10.31 4.37
C MET A 122 0.47 10.35 3.13
N TYR A 123 0.59 9.33 2.29
CA TYR A 123 -0.38 9.02 1.25
C TYR A 123 -1.26 7.88 1.74
N PHE A 124 -2.57 8.01 1.60
CA PHE A 124 -3.54 7.01 2.04
C PHE A 124 -4.72 6.99 1.07
N HIS A 125 -5.52 5.93 1.06
CA HIS A 125 -6.64 5.87 0.13
C HIS A 125 -7.94 5.44 0.81
N GLY A 126 -9.03 5.72 0.14
CA GLY A 126 -10.38 5.31 0.50
C GLY A 126 -11.39 5.76 -0.55
N LEU A 127 -12.67 5.61 -0.23
CA LEU A 127 -13.74 6.03 -1.14
C LEU A 127 -13.87 7.55 -1.21
N VAL A 128 -13.93 8.08 -2.43
CA VAL A 128 -14.27 9.47 -2.74
C VAL A 128 -15.66 9.59 -3.38
N GLU A 129 -16.12 8.52 -4.03
CA GLU A 129 -17.45 8.38 -4.64
C GLU A 129 -17.87 6.91 -4.62
N TYR A 130 -19.09 6.60 -5.10
CA TYR A 130 -19.55 5.21 -5.26
C TYR A 130 -18.60 4.45 -6.20
N GLY A 131 -17.96 3.41 -5.65
CA GLY A 131 -17.03 2.55 -6.38
C GLY A 131 -15.72 3.20 -6.80
N ASP A 132 -15.45 4.46 -6.41
CA ASP A 132 -14.20 5.15 -6.74
C ASP A 132 -13.33 5.33 -5.49
N GLN A 133 -12.26 4.55 -5.43
CA GLN A 133 -11.22 4.67 -4.41
C GLN A 133 -10.07 5.51 -4.95
N ARG A 134 -9.62 6.47 -4.16
CA ARG A 134 -8.54 7.38 -4.54
C ARG A 134 -7.57 7.60 -3.39
N THR A 135 -6.36 7.96 -3.76
CA THR A 135 -5.33 8.40 -2.83
C THR A 135 -5.43 9.89 -2.58
N LYS A 136 -5.35 10.26 -1.31
CA LYS A 136 -5.16 11.61 -0.81
C LYS A 136 -3.85 11.71 -0.02
N MET A 137 -3.48 12.91 0.38
CA MET A 137 -2.27 13.20 1.13
C MET A 137 -2.61 13.82 2.49
N ALA A 138 -1.78 13.56 3.49
CA ALA A 138 -1.82 14.24 4.77
C ALA A 138 -0.40 14.60 5.23
N GLN A 139 -0.26 15.60 6.07
CA GLN A 139 1.03 16.09 6.57
C GLN A 139 1.05 16.12 8.09
N SER A 140 2.22 15.90 8.66
CA SER A 140 2.48 15.95 10.09
C SER A 140 3.85 16.56 10.37
N LYS A 141 4.02 17.17 11.54
CA LYS A 141 5.33 17.64 12.04
C LYS A 141 6.02 16.57 12.88
N ASP A 142 5.27 15.69 13.50
CA ASP A 142 5.74 14.73 14.49
C ASP A 142 5.46 13.26 14.14
N GLY A 143 4.62 13.01 13.12
CA GLY A 143 4.17 11.67 12.72
C GLY A 143 3.09 11.08 13.64
N LEU A 144 2.63 11.80 14.65
CA LEU A 144 1.66 11.31 15.64
C LEU A 144 0.24 11.79 15.38
N SER A 145 0.09 12.87 14.59
CA SER A 145 -1.19 13.41 14.15
C SER A 145 -1.01 14.03 12.77
N PHE A 146 -1.89 13.67 11.84
CA PHE A 146 -1.83 14.12 10.45
C PHE A 146 -3.02 15.01 10.10
N ILE A 147 -2.78 16.01 9.26
CA ILE A 147 -3.79 16.91 8.69
C ILE A 147 -3.93 16.54 7.21
N ALA A 148 -5.11 16.05 6.82
CA ALA A 148 -5.38 15.62 5.45
C ALA A 148 -5.70 16.81 4.53
N GLU A 149 -5.33 16.66 3.26
CA GLU A 149 -5.61 17.58 2.18
C GLU A 149 -6.80 17.08 1.33
N GLU A 150 -7.51 18.01 0.69
CA GLU A 150 -8.69 17.70 -0.12
C GLU A 150 -8.32 17.11 -1.50
N GLU A 151 -7.12 17.42 -2.00
CA GLU A 151 -6.73 17.06 -3.37
C GLU A 151 -6.56 15.54 -3.53
N ILE A 152 -7.11 15.00 -4.62
CA ILE A 152 -6.88 13.62 -5.06
C ILE A 152 -5.55 13.57 -5.80
N VAL A 153 -4.64 12.70 -5.37
CA VAL A 153 -3.30 12.56 -5.99
C VAL A 153 -3.20 11.40 -6.97
N GLY A 154 -4.05 10.36 -6.85
CA GLY A 154 -3.99 9.22 -7.77
C GLY A 154 -4.87 8.04 -7.40
N TYR A 155 -4.59 6.89 -8.01
CA TYR A 155 -5.22 5.60 -7.70
C TYR A 155 -4.72 5.04 -6.36
N PRO A 156 -5.39 4.03 -5.78
CA PRO A 156 -5.01 3.42 -4.50
C PRO A 156 -3.60 2.83 -4.46
N TYR A 157 -3.07 2.62 -3.24
CA TYR A 157 -1.72 2.06 -2.99
C TYR A 157 -0.62 2.86 -3.65
N PHE A 158 -0.56 4.14 -3.33
CA PHE A 158 0.32 5.11 -3.95
C PHE A 158 1.70 5.07 -3.29
N ARG A 159 2.73 4.63 -4.02
CA ARG A 159 4.11 4.51 -3.55
C ARG A 159 4.98 5.53 -4.24
N VAL A 160 5.47 6.51 -3.49
CA VAL A 160 6.27 7.63 -4.01
C VAL A 160 7.75 7.25 -4.05
N PHE A 161 8.43 7.63 -5.09
CA PHE A 161 9.87 7.47 -5.24
C PHE A 161 10.50 8.62 -6.03
N GLU A 162 11.79 8.81 -5.82
CA GLU A 162 12.58 9.81 -6.53
C GLU A 162 13.51 9.12 -7.53
N TYR A 163 13.65 9.71 -8.68
CA TYR A 163 14.61 9.31 -9.67
C TYR A 163 15.14 10.51 -10.41
N LYS A 164 16.47 10.73 -10.35
CA LYS A 164 17.12 11.97 -10.78
C LYS A 164 16.40 13.15 -10.12
N ASP A 165 16.23 14.24 -10.77
CA ASP A 165 15.59 15.44 -10.20
C ASP A 165 14.06 15.42 -10.32
N SER A 166 13.43 14.25 -10.31
CA SER A 166 11.98 14.12 -10.48
C SER A 166 11.37 13.16 -9.46
N GLN A 167 10.20 13.53 -8.94
CA GLN A 167 9.38 12.68 -8.10
C GLN A 167 8.37 11.92 -8.96
N TYR A 168 8.24 10.65 -8.69
CA TYR A 168 7.32 9.73 -9.35
C TYR A 168 6.48 9.01 -8.31
N ALA A 169 5.45 8.32 -8.77
CA ALA A 169 4.73 7.36 -7.95
C ALA A 169 4.27 6.16 -8.77
N PHE A 170 4.15 5.02 -8.08
CA PHE A 170 3.53 3.81 -8.58
C PHE A 170 2.24 3.56 -7.81
N SER A 171 1.17 3.15 -8.48
CA SER A 171 -0.09 2.82 -7.83
C SER A 171 -0.76 1.59 -8.46
N MET A 172 -1.65 0.95 -7.72
CA MET A 172 -2.51 -0.10 -8.24
C MET A 172 -3.44 0.44 -9.36
N PRO A 173 -3.65 -0.24 -10.48
CA PRO A 173 -3.15 -1.58 -10.80
C PRO A 173 -1.89 -1.61 -11.67
N GLY A 174 -0.98 -0.67 -11.54
CA GLY A 174 0.27 -0.61 -12.30
C GLY A 174 0.56 0.74 -12.93
N VAL A 175 -0.13 1.80 -12.48
CA VAL A 175 -0.01 3.15 -13.05
C VAL A 175 1.22 3.86 -12.49
N ILE A 176 2.05 4.38 -13.39
CA ILE A 176 3.15 5.29 -13.07
C ILE A 176 2.68 6.73 -13.20
N TYR A 177 2.99 7.53 -12.20
CA TYR A 177 2.81 8.98 -12.20
C TYR A 177 4.16 9.69 -12.20
N LYS A 178 4.19 10.87 -12.80
CA LYS A 178 5.27 11.85 -12.65
C LYS A 178 4.73 13.12 -12.01
N LYS A 179 5.43 13.68 -11.04
CA LYS A 179 5.08 14.98 -10.45
C LYS A 179 5.49 16.10 -11.38
N ILE A 180 4.54 16.91 -11.82
CA ILE A 180 4.70 18.07 -12.71
C ILE A 180 3.91 19.23 -12.12
N ASN A 181 4.55 20.37 -11.86
CA ASN A 181 3.89 21.55 -11.25
C ASN A 181 3.08 21.17 -10.00
N GLU A 182 3.71 20.46 -9.07
CA GLU A 182 3.16 19.96 -7.80
C GLU A 182 2.04 18.90 -7.93
N LYS A 183 1.65 18.48 -9.14
CA LYS A 183 0.59 17.49 -9.37
C LYS A 183 1.15 16.18 -9.93
N PHE A 184 0.66 15.06 -9.45
CA PHE A 184 0.96 13.75 -10.00
C PHE A 184 0.11 13.49 -11.25
N ILE A 185 0.79 13.39 -12.40
CA ILE A 185 0.15 13.15 -13.71
C ILE A 185 0.47 11.71 -14.15
N PRO A 186 -0.54 10.89 -14.52
CA PRO A 186 -0.28 9.54 -15.01
C PRO A 186 0.47 9.59 -16.35
N VAL A 187 1.54 8.80 -16.46
CA VAL A 187 2.42 8.79 -17.66
C VAL A 187 2.49 7.43 -18.32
N ASN A 188 2.23 6.34 -17.60
CA ASN A 188 2.28 4.99 -18.13
C ASN A 188 1.48 4.01 -17.26
N ASN A 189 1.12 2.85 -17.80
CA ASN A 189 0.72 1.67 -17.06
C ASN A 189 1.62 0.51 -17.47
N ILE A 190 2.34 -0.07 -16.52
CA ILE A 190 3.44 -1.00 -16.78
C ILE A 190 3.14 -2.45 -16.38
N PHE A 191 1.93 -2.71 -15.86
CA PHE A 191 1.47 -4.05 -15.50
C PHE A 191 0.10 -4.37 -16.08
N GLU A 192 -0.22 -5.66 -16.09
CA GLU A 192 -1.60 -6.11 -16.25
C GLU A 192 -2.43 -5.74 -15.00
N TYR A 193 -3.74 -5.83 -15.10
CA TYR A 193 -4.64 -5.34 -14.05
C TYR A 193 -4.76 -6.24 -12.82
N ASP A 194 -3.93 -7.27 -12.71
CA ASP A 194 -3.89 -8.26 -11.61
C ASP A 194 -3.02 -7.84 -10.42
N VAL A 195 -2.16 -6.84 -10.59
CA VAL A 195 -1.31 -6.32 -9.50
C VAL A 195 -2.15 -5.76 -8.36
N ARG A 196 -1.76 -6.12 -7.14
CA ARG A 196 -2.35 -5.65 -5.88
C ARG A 196 -1.46 -4.57 -5.25
N HIS A 197 -1.20 -4.71 -3.95
CA HIS A 197 -0.33 -3.81 -3.19
C HIS A 197 1.12 -3.90 -3.67
N SER A 198 1.85 -2.84 -3.47
CA SER A 198 3.25 -2.80 -3.86
C SER A 198 4.13 -2.06 -2.86
N GLY A 199 5.41 -2.41 -2.85
CA GLY A 199 6.51 -1.63 -2.32
C GLY A 199 7.49 -1.32 -3.44
N VAL A 200 8.19 -0.20 -3.39
CA VAL A 200 9.13 0.23 -4.44
C VAL A 200 10.51 0.53 -3.86
N LEU A 201 11.53 0.28 -4.65
CA LEU A 201 12.92 0.60 -4.34
C LEU A 201 13.62 1.10 -5.59
N VAL A 202 14.23 2.27 -5.52
CA VAL A 202 15.11 2.78 -6.57
C VAL A 202 16.55 2.47 -6.21
N ARG A 203 17.28 1.87 -7.14
CA ARG A 203 18.72 1.65 -7.03
C ARG A 203 19.35 1.88 -8.40
N ASP A 204 20.25 2.85 -8.50
CA ASP A 204 20.83 3.32 -9.75
C ASP A 204 19.73 3.72 -10.77
N ASP A 205 19.76 3.19 -11.97
CA ASP A 205 18.74 3.41 -13.00
C ASP A 205 17.62 2.35 -12.99
N LEU A 206 17.47 1.57 -11.91
CA LEU A 206 16.46 0.52 -11.79
C LEU A 206 15.42 0.86 -10.70
N LEU A 207 14.15 0.72 -11.06
CA LEU A 207 13.04 0.67 -10.13
C LEU A 207 12.65 -0.79 -9.89
N TYR A 208 12.86 -1.28 -8.68
CA TYR A 208 12.37 -2.58 -8.22
C TYR A 208 10.97 -2.40 -7.63
N ILE A 209 10.02 -3.19 -8.09
CA ILE A 209 8.63 -3.18 -7.64
C ILE A 209 8.33 -4.54 -7.03
N PHE A 210 8.07 -4.56 -5.73
CA PHE A 210 7.63 -5.72 -4.99
C PHE A 210 6.12 -5.70 -4.92
N TYR A 211 5.43 -6.78 -5.25
CA TYR A 211 3.96 -6.80 -5.34
C TYR A 211 3.40 -8.20 -5.16
N SER A 212 2.09 -8.29 -4.94
CA SER A 212 1.35 -9.54 -5.05
C SER A 212 0.33 -9.46 -6.19
N ARG A 213 -0.17 -10.62 -6.64
CA ARG A 213 -1.14 -10.70 -7.73
C ARG A 213 -2.40 -11.41 -7.31
N VAL A 214 -3.49 -10.97 -7.90
CA VAL A 214 -4.77 -11.67 -7.84
C VAL A 214 -4.66 -13.00 -8.60
N GLY A 215 -5.23 -14.06 -8.03
CA GLY A 215 -5.24 -15.40 -8.61
C GLY A 215 -4.05 -16.27 -8.21
N ASP A 216 -2.95 -15.71 -7.71
CA ASP A 216 -1.83 -16.51 -7.20
C ASP A 216 -2.25 -17.39 -6.01
N LYS A 217 -1.75 -18.61 -5.96
CA LYS A 217 -2.09 -19.63 -4.96
C LYS A 217 -0.83 -20.38 -4.49
N PRO A 218 -0.30 -20.06 -3.31
CA PRO A 218 -0.70 -18.98 -2.41
C PRO A 218 -0.41 -17.60 -2.98
N GLU A 219 -1.08 -16.56 -2.46
CA GLU A 219 -0.64 -15.18 -2.67
C GLU A 219 0.76 -15.01 -2.07
N SER A 220 1.67 -14.48 -2.86
CA SER A 220 3.11 -14.42 -2.59
C SER A 220 3.65 -13.06 -3.01
N ILE A 221 4.82 -12.70 -2.48
CA ILE A 221 5.51 -11.47 -2.92
C ILE A 221 6.39 -11.80 -4.13
N LEU A 222 6.12 -11.10 -5.21
CA LEU A 222 6.87 -11.10 -6.45
C LEU A 222 7.69 -9.81 -6.58
N MET A 223 8.69 -9.81 -7.43
CA MET A 223 9.46 -8.63 -7.80
C MET A 223 9.64 -8.58 -9.31
N SER A 224 9.40 -7.40 -9.88
CA SER A 224 9.82 -7.02 -11.22
C SER A 224 10.69 -5.77 -11.15
N TYR A 225 11.56 -5.57 -12.12
CA TYR A 225 12.32 -4.32 -12.24
C TYR A 225 11.97 -3.57 -13.53
N VAL A 226 12.21 -2.26 -13.51
CA VAL A 226 12.02 -1.34 -14.63
C VAL A 226 13.31 -0.59 -14.87
N ASP A 227 13.79 -0.60 -16.11
CA ASP A 227 14.91 0.24 -16.58
C ASP A 227 14.42 1.68 -16.78
N MET A 228 14.79 2.55 -15.83
CA MET A 228 14.41 3.96 -15.81
C MET A 228 15.34 4.86 -16.64
N ALA A 229 16.44 4.34 -17.20
CA ALA A 229 17.27 5.11 -18.13
C ALA A 229 16.50 5.52 -19.39
N LYS A 230 15.43 4.79 -19.74
CA LYS A 230 14.49 5.12 -20.81
C LYS A 230 13.48 6.19 -20.39
N PRO A 231 12.88 6.92 -21.35
CA PRO A 231 11.76 7.82 -21.02
C PRO A 231 10.58 7.09 -20.36
N PRO A 232 9.86 7.69 -19.38
CA PRO A 232 8.81 7.02 -18.60
C PRO A 232 7.72 6.34 -19.43
N VAL A 233 7.37 6.88 -20.60
CA VAL A 233 6.39 6.27 -21.52
C VAL A 233 6.87 4.94 -22.14
N LYS A 234 8.16 4.62 -22.02
CA LYS A 234 8.77 3.37 -22.51
C LYS A 234 9.09 2.39 -21.40
N TRP A 235 8.79 2.75 -20.14
CA TRP A 235 9.03 1.86 -19.02
C TRP A 235 8.14 0.62 -19.14
N LYS A 236 8.74 -0.53 -18.88
CA LYS A 236 8.07 -1.84 -18.86
C LYS A 236 8.63 -2.65 -17.71
N ALA A 237 7.77 -3.32 -17.00
CA ALA A 237 8.18 -4.28 -15.98
C ALA A 237 8.84 -5.50 -16.64
N SER A 238 9.88 -6.03 -15.99
CA SER A 238 10.46 -7.34 -16.34
C SER A 238 9.47 -8.46 -15.99
N GLU A 239 9.76 -9.68 -16.47
CA GLU A 239 9.11 -10.89 -15.94
C GLU A 239 9.29 -10.95 -14.42
N PRO A 240 8.26 -11.43 -13.68
CA PRO A 240 8.30 -11.50 -12.23
C PRO A 240 9.23 -12.60 -11.72
N VAL A 241 9.90 -12.31 -10.61
CA VAL A 241 10.66 -13.27 -9.81
C VAL A 241 9.96 -13.45 -8.47
N MET A 242 9.83 -14.70 -8.00
CA MET A 242 9.32 -15.01 -6.66
C MET A 242 10.34 -14.55 -5.62
N VAL A 243 9.92 -13.70 -4.68
CA VAL A 243 10.74 -13.20 -3.57
C VAL A 243 10.44 -13.95 -2.28
N LEU A 244 9.16 -14.10 -1.96
CA LEU A 244 8.71 -14.68 -0.71
C LEU A 244 7.32 -15.29 -0.86
N LYS A 245 7.13 -16.46 -0.27
CA LYS A 245 5.85 -17.14 -0.10
C LYS A 245 5.72 -17.61 1.34
N PRO A 246 4.52 -17.95 1.83
CA PRO A 246 4.39 -18.50 3.19
C PRO A 246 5.16 -19.83 3.32
N GLU A 247 6.16 -19.87 4.21
CA GLU A 247 6.97 -21.07 4.50
C GLU A 247 6.91 -21.46 5.98
N MET A 248 6.62 -20.51 6.85
CA MET A 248 6.56 -20.72 8.31
C MET A 248 5.11 -20.73 8.80
N ASP A 249 4.85 -21.42 9.90
CA ASP A 249 3.52 -21.51 10.51
C ASP A 249 2.95 -20.14 10.86
N TRP A 250 3.79 -19.23 11.33
CA TRP A 250 3.39 -17.87 11.66
C TRP A 250 3.12 -16.99 10.40
N GLU A 251 3.62 -17.36 9.25
CA GLU A 251 3.25 -16.74 7.96
C GLU A 251 1.94 -17.30 7.41
N GLY A 252 1.50 -18.44 7.91
CA GLY A 252 0.28 -19.12 7.50
C GLY A 252 0.49 -20.33 6.62
N ALA A 253 1.71 -20.94 6.56
CA ALA A 253 2.01 -22.08 5.69
C ALA A 253 1.07 -23.29 5.87
N ASN A 254 0.55 -23.51 7.09
CA ASN A 254 -0.39 -24.60 7.43
C ASN A 254 -1.85 -24.22 7.30
N LEU A 255 -2.16 -22.99 6.95
CA LEU A 255 -3.53 -22.50 6.82
C LEU A 255 -4.14 -22.89 5.47
N PRO A 256 -5.47 -22.74 5.29
CA PRO A 256 -6.12 -23.06 4.03
C PRO A 256 -5.47 -22.35 2.84
N LEU A 257 -5.12 -23.13 1.82
CA LEU A 257 -4.49 -22.67 0.60
C LEU A 257 -5.55 -22.18 -0.39
N LEU A 258 -5.69 -20.84 -0.48
CA LEU A 258 -6.67 -20.18 -1.34
C LEU A 258 -6.00 -19.33 -2.40
N PRO A 259 -6.64 -19.16 -3.57
CA PRO A 259 -6.21 -18.16 -4.53
C PRO A 259 -6.41 -16.77 -3.97
N SER A 260 -5.48 -15.88 -4.29
CA SER A 260 -5.63 -14.44 -3.97
C SER A 260 -6.85 -13.85 -4.68
N SER A 261 -7.65 -13.09 -3.93
CA SER A 261 -8.76 -12.29 -4.47
C SER A 261 -8.48 -10.80 -4.31
N ARG A 262 -9.10 -10.00 -5.14
CA ARG A 262 -9.13 -8.54 -4.92
C ARG A 262 -9.89 -8.24 -3.64
N ASP A 263 -9.47 -7.22 -2.87
CA ASP A 263 -10.09 -6.87 -1.60
C ASP A 263 -9.62 -7.73 -0.39
N ALA A 264 -10.21 -7.49 0.77
CA ALA A 264 -9.88 -8.13 2.04
C ALA A 264 -10.15 -9.63 2.05
N ILE A 265 -9.44 -10.32 2.92
CA ILE A 265 -9.83 -11.64 3.40
C ILE A 265 -9.91 -11.62 4.91
N ASN A 266 -11.11 -11.87 5.47
CA ASN A 266 -11.41 -11.70 6.89
C ASN A 266 -11.14 -12.95 7.74
N VAL A 267 -10.38 -13.91 7.19
CA VAL A 267 -9.98 -15.15 7.89
C VAL A 267 -8.50 -15.43 7.67
N PRO A 268 -7.82 -16.10 8.62
CA PRO A 268 -6.45 -16.52 8.42
C PRO A 268 -6.33 -17.53 7.26
N VAL A 269 -5.41 -17.25 6.33
CA VAL A 269 -5.15 -18.06 5.14
C VAL A 269 -3.66 -18.17 4.85
N ASN A 270 -3.28 -19.14 4.03
CA ASN A 270 -1.94 -19.33 3.52
C ASN A 270 -1.65 -18.26 2.44
N GLN A 271 -1.34 -17.03 2.88
CA GLN A 271 -1.04 -15.88 2.01
C GLN A 271 -0.14 -14.87 2.71
N VAL A 272 0.82 -14.31 1.97
CA VAL A 272 1.59 -13.12 2.32
C VAL A 272 1.32 -12.04 1.28
N ARG A 273 1.16 -10.76 1.75
CA ARG A 273 0.74 -9.65 0.90
C ARG A 273 1.24 -8.30 1.42
N ASP A 274 0.86 -7.21 0.77
CA ASP A 274 1.10 -5.82 1.16
C ASP A 274 2.59 -5.51 1.40
N PRO A 275 3.48 -5.75 0.43
CA PRO A 275 4.89 -5.47 0.60
C PRO A 275 5.14 -3.97 0.77
N ALA A 276 6.07 -3.64 1.67
CA ALA A 276 6.65 -2.31 1.79
C ALA A 276 8.16 -2.42 1.98
N ILE A 277 8.89 -1.44 1.50
CA ILE A 277 10.34 -1.42 1.58
C ILE A 277 10.79 -0.35 2.56
N PHE A 278 11.72 -0.73 3.42
CA PHE A 278 12.43 0.19 4.29
C PHE A 278 13.94 -0.02 4.15
N VAL A 279 14.70 1.06 4.06
CA VAL A 279 16.16 0.98 3.92
C VAL A 279 16.82 1.72 5.08
N GLU A 280 17.72 1.06 5.79
CA GLU A 280 18.56 1.68 6.79
C GLU A 280 20.03 1.21 6.60
N LYS A 281 20.95 2.15 6.46
CA LYS A 281 22.40 1.87 6.32
C LYS A 281 22.71 0.81 5.27
N GLU A 282 22.13 0.95 4.08
CA GLU A 282 22.27 0.02 2.96
C GLU A 282 21.60 -1.36 3.15
N VAL A 283 21.07 -1.65 4.34
CA VAL A 283 20.28 -2.86 4.56
C VAL A 283 18.85 -2.61 4.10
N ILE A 284 18.37 -3.46 3.21
CA ILE A 284 17.01 -3.41 2.68
C ILE A 284 16.15 -4.34 3.52
N TYR A 285 15.01 -3.84 3.97
CA TYR A 285 14.01 -4.60 4.70
C TYR A 285 12.71 -4.64 3.89
N LEU A 286 12.11 -5.83 3.81
CA LEU A 286 10.79 -6.08 3.28
C LEU A 286 9.83 -6.27 4.46
N LEU A 287 8.85 -5.38 4.57
CA LEU A 287 7.70 -5.57 5.44
C LEU A 287 6.57 -6.20 4.62
N TYR A 288 5.80 -7.07 5.25
CA TYR A 288 4.68 -7.74 4.57
C TYR A 288 3.62 -8.22 5.57
N SER A 289 2.38 -8.31 5.11
CA SER A 289 1.29 -8.90 5.89
C SER A 289 1.35 -10.42 5.81
N VAL A 290 1.04 -11.09 6.91
CA VAL A 290 1.09 -12.55 7.06
C VAL A 290 -0.28 -13.13 7.41
N ARG A 291 -0.49 -14.44 7.09
CA ARG A 291 -1.75 -15.15 7.33
C ARG A 291 -2.95 -14.43 6.70
N GLY A 292 -2.78 -13.94 5.46
CA GLY A 292 -3.65 -12.97 4.86
C GLY A 292 -3.37 -11.57 5.44
N GLU A 293 -4.22 -11.09 6.37
CA GLU A 293 -4.08 -9.75 6.97
C GLU A 293 -4.07 -9.82 8.51
N ASN A 294 -3.41 -10.85 9.09
CA ASN A 294 -3.45 -11.12 10.54
C ASN A 294 -2.13 -10.81 11.27
N GLY A 295 -1.24 -10.06 10.66
CA GLY A 295 0.02 -9.62 11.26
C GLY A 295 0.91 -8.93 10.24
N ILE A 296 1.96 -8.27 10.72
CA ILE A 296 3.02 -7.67 9.91
C ILE A 296 4.33 -8.31 10.32
N ALA A 297 5.09 -8.76 9.32
CA ALA A 297 6.43 -9.29 9.50
C ALA A 297 7.46 -8.40 8.79
N ILE A 298 8.73 -8.57 9.17
CA ILE A 298 9.87 -7.90 8.56
C ILE A 298 10.96 -8.93 8.24
N ALA A 299 11.51 -8.86 7.05
CA ALA A 299 12.63 -9.68 6.60
C ALA A 299 13.74 -8.81 6.01
N LYS A 300 15.00 -9.27 6.12
CA LYS A 300 16.11 -8.66 5.35
C LYS A 300 16.05 -9.15 3.91
N LEU A 301 16.23 -8.24 2.97
CA LEU A 301 16.21 -8.52 1.55
C LEU A 301 17.60 -8.32 0.97
N ASN A 302 18.10 -9.31 0.21
CA ASN A 302 19.33 -9.21 -0.57
C ASN A 302 18.97 -9.14 -2.04
N ILE A 303 19.36 -8.05 -2.70
CA ILE A 303 19.21 -7.88 -4.16
C ILE A 303 20.62 -7.97 -4.74
N ASN A 304 20.91 -9.08 -5.40
CA ASN A 304 22.18 -9.34 -6.06
C ASN A 304 22.18 -8.78 -7.48
#